data_77ec30aa0156da8ab11fe2b5feb39e3d
#
_entry.id   77ec30aa0156da8ab11fe2b5feb39e3d
#
_cell.length_a   1.000
_cell.length_b   1.000
_cell.length_c   1.000
_cell.angle_alpha   90.00
_cell.angle_beta   90.00
_cell.angle_gamma   90.00
#
_symmetry.space_group_name_H-M   'P 1'
#
loop_
_entity.id
_entity.type
_entity.pdbx_description
1 polymer ?
#
loop_
_entity_poly.entity_id
_entity_poly.type
_entity_poly.pdbx_seq_one_letter_code
_entity_poly.pdbx_strand_id
1 'polypeptide(L)'
;TGFKALTNYSSSISVTILFTIIVITLVLGTDLTQNLYKNSLAYGVSRTSYYFAKSAVVLTIALFQFLVSYGLVFLIATLYNGLGTMPEHFLAHFGLTVLIQFLCTLAWVSIISFLLYASQSITLAFVGYFIGNILLSLPALFFKDIDILHYLNLEFQYSLVQSTTATTNTLSIALGFILVFGFLGLATFKHKDL
;
A
#
# COMPACT_ATOMS: atom_id res chain seq x y z
N THR A 1 -13.65 -12.50 -20.81
CA THR A 1 -13.15 -13.72 -20.15
C THR A 1 -12.44 -13.39 -18.86
N GLY A 2 -12.40 -14.34 -17.93
CA GLY A 2 -11.82 -14.14 -16.60
C GLY A 2 -10.38 -13.65 -16.62
N PHE A 3 -9.51 -14.23 -17.40
CA PHE A 3 -8.10 -13.82 -17.49
C PHE A 3 -7.93 -12.40 -18.06
N LYS A 4 -8.71 -12.02 -19.09
CA LYS A 4 -8.67 -10.67 -19.65
C LYS A 4 -9.18 -9.63 -18.66
N ALA A 5 -10.16 -9.97 -17.84
CA ALA A 5 -10.67 -9.09 -16.79
C ALA A 5 -9.62 -8.83 -15.70
N LEU A 6 -8.85 -9.84 -15.30
CA LEU A 6 -7.73 -9.66 -14.35
C LEU A 6 -6.68 -8.68 -14.88
N THR A 7 -6.31 -8.80 -16.16
CA THR A 7 -5.34 -7.88 -16.79
C THR A 7 -5.87 -6.45 -16.85
N ASN A 8 -7.13 -6.28 -17.27
CA ASN A 8 -7.75 -4.96 -17.33
C ASN A 8 -7.91 -4.33 -15.93
N TYR A 9 -8.30 -5.12 -14.94
CA TYR A 9 -8.42 -4.65 -13.56
C TYR A 9 -7.07 -4.25 -12.97
N SER A 10 -6.03 -5.03 -13.24
CA SER A 10 -4.67 -4.72 -12.78
C SER A 10 -4.18 -3.35 -13.30
N SER A 11 -4.55 -2.94 -14.52
CA SER A 11 -4.23 -1.61 -15.03
C SER A 11 -5.05 -0.47 -14.39
N SER A 12 -6.12 -0.78 -13.67
CA SER A 12 -7.00 0.19 -13.00
C SER A 12 -7.00 0.05 -11.47
N ILE A 13 -5.95 -0.54 -10.91
CA ILE A 13 -5.84 -0.90 -9.48
C ILE A 13 -5.84 0.31 -8.53
N SER A 14 -5.51 1.52 -9.02
CA SER A 14 -5.37 2.74 -8.20
C SER A 14 -6.60 3.01 -7.32
N VAL A 15 -7.81 2.73 -7.82
CA VAL A 15 -9.06 2.88 -7.05
C VAL A 15 -9.09 1.93 -5.85
N THR A 16 -8.70 0.67 -6.05
CA THR A 16 -8.65 -0.33 -4.96
C THR A 16 -7.63 0.06 -3.90
N ILE A 17 -6.48 0.58 -4.33
CA ILE A 17 -5.44 1.05 -3.41
C ILE A 17 -5.94 2.24 -2.61
N LEU A 18 -6.62 3.19 -3.23
CA LEU A 18 -7.24 4.30 -2.53
C LEU A 18 -8.24 3.81 -1.46
N PHE A 19 -9.10 2.83 -1.79
CA PHE A 19 -10.00 2.22 -0.81
C PHE A 19 -9.24 1.52 0.34
N THR A 20 -8.14 0.82 0.02
CA THR A 20 -7.29 0.20 1.04
C THR A 20 -6.74 1.24 2.02
N ILE A 21 -6.25 2.36 1.50
CA ILE A 21 -5.74 3.48 2.30
C ILE A 21 -6.84 4.08 3.17
N ILE A 22 -8.05 4.29 2.63
CA ILE A 22 -9.20 4.80 3.39
C ILE A 22 -9.52 3.87 4.56
N VAL A 23 -9.67 2.57 4.30
CA VAL A 23 -10.01 1.59 5.34
C VAL A 23 -8.95 1.56 6.44
N ILE A 24 -7.67 1.51 6.07
CA ILE A 24 -6.56 1.48 7.03
C ILE A 24 -6.50 2.79 7.84
N THR A 25 -6.68 3.93 7.16
CA THR A 25 -6.70 5.24 7.82
C THR A 25 -7.83 5.34 8.84
N LEU A 26 -9.00 4.79 8.53
CA LEU A 26 -10.12 4.73 9.47
C LEU A 26 -9.84 3.78 10.64
N VAL A 27 -9.39 2.56 10.37
CA VAL A 27 -9.16 1.55 11.41
C VAL A 27 -8.04 1.97 12.38
N LEU A 28 -6.87 2.34 11.86
CA LEU A 28 -5.73 2.77 12.68
C LEU A 28 -5.95 4.18 13.24
N GLY A 29 -6.52 5.06 12.44
CA GLY A 29 -6.77 6.45 12.81
C GLY A 29 -7.77 6.57 13.95
N THR A 30 -8.86 5.80 13.95
CA THR A 30 -9.84 5.79 15.05
C THR A 30 -9.20 5.36 16.36
N ASP A 31 -8.37 4.32 16.34
CA ASP A 31 -7.63 3.86 17.52
C ASP A 31 -6.74 4.96 18.12
N LEU A 32 -6.07 5.72 17.26
CA LEU A 32 -5.12 6.74 17.68
C LEU A 32 -5.81 8.05 18.08
N THR A 33 -6.83 8.49 17.34
CA THR A 33 -7.56 9.73 17.65
C THR A 33 -8.41 9.61 18.90
N GLN A 34 -9.00 8.45 19.16
CA GLN A 34 -9.78 8.18 20.37
C GLN A 34 -8.92 7.73 21.56
N ASN A 35 -7.60 7.70 21.40
CA ASN A 35 -6.66 7.27 22.44
C ASN A 35 -6.90 5.83 22.96
N LEU A 36 -7.50 4.94 22.15
CA LEU A 36 -7.81 3.57 22.57
C LEU A 36 -6.54 2.76 22.87
N TYR A 37 -5.40 3.13 22.28
CA TYR A 37 -4.11 2.54 22.56
C TYR A 37 -3.69 2.70 24.03
N LYS A 38 -4.13 3.78 24.72
CA LYS A 38 -3.81 4.02 26.14
C LYS A 38 -4.39 2.93 27.04
N ASN A 39 -5.58 2.42 26.70
CA ASN A 39 -6.16 1.30 27.45
C ASN A 39 -5.28 0.06 27.35
N SER A 40 -4.79 -0.28 26.15
CA SER A 40 -3.90 -1.43 25.97
C SER A 40 -2.58 -1.26 26.75
N LEU A 41 -2.03 -0.05 26.78
CA LEU A 41 -0.80 0.25 27.53
C LEU A 41 -1.05 0.19 29.05
N ALA A 42 -2.22 0.61 29.53
CA ALA A 42 -2.60 0.51 30.94
C ALA A 42 -2.69 -0.94 31.44
N TYR A 43 -3.05 -1.88 30.55
CA TYR A 43 -3.02 -3.32 30.84
C TYR A 43 -1.63 -3.96 30.70
N GLY A 44 -0.56 -3.16 30.56
CA GLY A 44 0.82 -3.65 30.55
C GLY A 44 1.36 -4.07 29.17
N VAL A 45 0.63 -3.81 28.09
CA VAL A 45 1.13 -4.05 26.72
C VAL A 45 2.22 -3.03 26.38
N SER A 46 3.40 -3.47 25.96
CA SER A 46 4.46 -2.54 25.57
C SER A 46 4.08 -1.78 24.27
N ARG A 47 4.56 -0.54 24.13
CA ARG A 47 4.34 0.27 22.92
C ARG A 47 4.82 -0.44 21.65
N THR A 48 5.95 -1.12 21.72
CA THR A 48 6.51 -1.89 20.61
C THR A 48 5.58 -3.04 20.22
N SER A 49 5.08 -3.79 21.20
CA SER A 49 4.16 -4.91 20.98
C SER A 49 2.84 -4.41 20.36
N TYR A 50 2.30 -3.30 20.88
CA TYR A 50 1.11 -2.67 20.30
C TYR A 50 1.32 -2.26 18.84
N TYR A 51 2.45 -1.58 18.53
CA TYR A 51 2.77 -1.15 17.18
C TYR A 51 2.83 -2.31 16.20
N PHE A 52 3.55 -3.39 16.52
CA PHE A 52 3.65 -4.57 15.66
C PHE A 52 2.32 -5.32 15.52
N ALA A 53 1.53 -5.41 16.59
CA ALA A 53 0.19 -6.00 16.52
C ALA A 53 -0.72 -5.21 15.57
N LYS A 54 -0.72 -3.88 15.64
CA LYS A 54 -1.50 -3.03 14.73
C LYS A 54 -0.97 -3.07 13.30
N SER A 55 0.35 -3.11 13.12
CA SER A 55 0.95 -3.30 11.80
C SER A 55 0.54 -4.64 11.16
N ALA A 56 0.46 -5.72 11.95
CA ALA A 56 -0.03 -7.00 11.49
C ALA A 56 -1.52 -6.95 11.07
N VAL A 57 -2.36 -6.26 11.83
CA VAL A 57 -3.77 -6.04 11.46
C VAL A 57 -3.88 -5.27 10.14
N VAL A 58 -3.12 -4.19 10.00
CA VAL A 58 -3.09 -3.37 8.79
C VAL A 58 -2.63 -4.19 7.57
N LEU A 59 -1.57 -4.99 7.73
CA LEU A 59 -1.09 -5.90 6.69
C LEU A 59 -2.17 -6.93 6.29
N THR A 60 -2.85 -7.50 7.28
CA THR A 60 -3.93 -8.47 7.04
C THR A 60 -5.09 -7.84 6.27
N ILE A 61 -5.49 -6.62 6.62
CA ILE A 61 -6.55 -5.88 5.92
C ILE A 61 -6.14 -5.63 4.45
N ALA A 62 -4.91 -5.16 4.21
CA ALA A 62 -4.41 -4.90 2.87
C ALA A 62 -4.39 -6.18 2.02
N LEU A 63 -3.86 -7.28 2.58
CA LEU A 63 -3.81 -8.57 1.90
C LEU A 63 -5.22 -9.09 1.57
N PHE A 64 -6.11 -9.07 2.56
CA PHE A 64 -7.50 -9.52 2.38
C PHE A 64 -8.20 -8.71 1.29
N GLN A 65 -8.05 -7.39 1.29
CA GLN A 65 -8.68 -6.52 0.30
C GLN A 65 -8.16 -6.80 -1.12
N PHE A 66 -6.86 -7.03 -1.30
CA PHE A 66 -6.29 -7.45 -2.57
C PHE A 66 -6.87 -8.78 -3.05
N LEU A 67 -6.87 -9.80 -2.19
CA LEU A 67 -7.41 -11.12 -2.51
C LEU A 67 -8.90 -11.07 -2.90
N VAL A 68 -9.69 -10.33 -2.13
CA VAL A 68 -11.13 -10.18 -2.39
C VAL A 68 -11.36 -9.42 -3.70
N SER A 69 -10.65 -8.33 -3.94
CA SER A 69 -10.82 -7.51 -5.14
C SER A 69 -10.49 -8.30 -6.42
N TYR A 70 -9.32 -8.93 -6.47
CA TYR A 70 -8.93 -9.76 -7.61
C TYR A 70 -9.81 -11.00 -7.75
N GLY A 71 -10.16 -11.64 -6.63
CA GLY A 71 -11.04 -12.82 -6.61
C GLY A 71 -12.44 -12.51 -7.14
N LEU A 72 -13.06 -11.42 -6.71
CA LEU A 72 -14.38 -10.99 -7.19
C LEU A 72 -14.37 -10.65 -8.67
N VAL A 73 -13.38 -9.89 -9.14
CA VAL A 73 -13.26 -9.57 -10.58
C VAL A 73 -13.13 -10.83 -11.41
N PHE A 74 -12.29 -11.77 -10.98
CA PHE A 74 -12.12 -13.04 -11.68
C PHE A 74 -13.39 -13.87 -11.70
N LEU A 75 -14.05 -14.03 -10.54
CA LEU A 75 -15.28 -14.82 -10.41
C LEU A 75 -16.41 -14.24 -11.27
N ILE A 76 -16.68 -12.94 -11.13
CA ILE A 76 -17.76 -12.27 -11.88
C ILE A 76 -17.50 -12.37 -13.38
N ALA A 77 -16.28 -12.04 -13.83
CA ALA A 77 -15.95 -12.09 -15.25
C ALA A 77 -16.02 -13.51 -15.83
N THR A 78 -15.64 -14.52 -15.04
CA THR A 78 -15.71 -15.93 -15.46
C THR A 78 -17.15 -16.42 -15.55
N LEU A 79 -18.01 -16.03 -14.63
CA LEU A 79 -19.43 -16.40 -14.62
C LEU A 79 -20.18 -15.80 -15.84
N TYR A 80 -19.89 -14.54 -16.19
CA TYR A 80 -20.58 -13.88 -17.30
C TYR A 80 -19.98 -14.20 -18.68
N ASN A 81 -18.67 -14.35 -18.80
CA ASN A 81 -17.97 -14.40 -20.10
C ASN A 81 -17.10 -15.64 -20.30
N GLY A 82 -17.18 -16.61 -19.38
CA GLY A 82 -16.35 -17.81 -19.38
C GLY A 82 -14.89 -17.53 -18.98
N LEU A 83 -14.15 -18.60 -18.75
CA LEU A 83 -12.77 -18.54 -18.24
C LEU A 83 -11.82 -17.91 -19.29
N GLY A 84 -12.00 -18.27 -20.56
CA GLY A 84 -11.12 -17.88 -21.67
C GLY A 84 -9.84 -18.72 -21.74
N THR A 85 -9.02 -18.42 -22.74
CA THR A 85 -7.70 -19.03 -22.90
C THR A 85 -6.69 -18.29 -22.04
N MET A 86 -5.88 -19.03 -21.29
CA MET A 86 -4.79 -18.46 -20.50
C MET A 86 -3.63 -18.07 -21.42
N PRO A 87 -3.18 -16.80 -21.43
CA PRO A 87 -2.00 -16.41 -22.20
C PRO A 87 -0.72 -17.13 -21.73
N GLU A 88 0.23 -17.29 -22.64
CA GLU A 88 1.55 -17.84 -22.26
C GLU A 88 2.21 -16.96 -21.19
N HIS A 89 2.86 -17.61 -20.23
CA HIS A 89 3.53 -16.95 -19.09
C HIS A 89 2.63 -16.05 -18.23
N PHE A 90 1.29 -16.13 -18.36
CA PHE A 90 0.34 -15.28 -17.62
C PHE A 90 0.58 -15.30 -16.12
N LEU A 91 0.75 -16.46 -15.50
CA LEU A 91 0.92 -16.57 -14.04
C LEU A 91 2.18 -15.85 -13.55
N ALA A 92 3.28 -15.93 -14.30
CA ALA A 92 4.53 -15.26 -13.92
C ALA A 92 4.40 -13.73 -14.03
N HIS A 93 3.90 -13.23 -15.16
CA HIS A 93 3.73 -11.78 -15.36
C HIS A 93 2.67 -11.19 -14.45
N PHE A 94 1.51 -11.84 -14.34
CA PHE A 94 0.43 -11.38 -13.50
C PHE A 94 0.80 -11.44 -12.01
N GLY A 95 1.42 -12.53 -11.56
CA GLY A 95 1.88 -12.67 -10.17
C GLY A 95 2.91 -11.60 -9.79
N LEU A 96 3.84 -11.29 -10.69
CA LEU A 96 4.81 -10.22 -10.48
C LEU A 96 4.13 -8.84 -10.42
N THR A 97 3.16 -8.59 -11.29
CA THR A 97 2.36 -7.34 -11.28
C THR A 97 1.65 -7.16 -9.96
N VAL A 98 0.93 -8.18 -9.50
CA VAL A 98 0.20 -8.15 -8.21
C VAL A 98 1.16 -7.95 -7.03
N LEU A 99 2.33 -8.60 -7.06
CA LEU A 99 3.36 -8.43 -6.03
C LEU A 99 3.85 -6.99 -5.95
N ILE A 100 4.20 -6.37 -7.09
CA ILE A 100 4.63 -4.96 -7.15
C ILE A 100 3.54 -4.04 -6.63
N GLN A 101 2.32 -4.20 -7.10
CA GLN A 101 1.18 -3.39 -6.69
C GLN A 101 0.93 -3.51 -5.18
N PHE A 102 1.04 -4.71 -4.64
CA PHE A 102 0.90 -4.95 -3.21
C PHE A 102 2.01 -4.28 -2.40
N LEU A 103 3.26 -4.41 -2.81
CA LEU A 103 4.40 -3.76 -2.12
C LEU A 103 4.34 -2.23 -2.21
N CYS A 104 3.97 -1.66 -3.35
CA CYS A 104 3.74 -0.22 -3.47
C CYS A 104 2.58 0.26 -2.59
N THR A 105 1.53 -0.55 -2.45
CA THR A 105 0.43 -0.28 -1.51
C THR A 105 0.93 -0.29 -0.07
N LEU A 106 1.73 -1.28 0.31
CA LEU A 106 2.33 -1.35 1.65
C LEU A 106 3.27 -0.17 1.92
N ALA A 107 3.98 0.33 0.91
CA ALA A 107 4.79 1.54 1.04
C ALA A 107 3.90 2.76 1.38
N TRP A 108 2.80 2.95 0.67
CA TRP A 108 1.81 3.98 1.00
C TRP A 108 1.20 3.80 2.38
N VAL A 109 0.83 2.58 2.73
CA VAL A 109 0.31 2.23 4.05
C VAL A 109 1.29 2.59 5.15
N SER A 110 2.59 2.37 4.94
CA SER A 110 3.64 2.72 5.90
C SER A 110 3.77 4.23 6.07
N ILE A 111 3.72 5.01 4.98
CA ILE A 111 3.72 6.48 5.02
C ILE A 111 2.51 7.00 5.81
N ILE A 112 1.31 6.50 5.49
CA ILE A 112 0.06 6.91 6.15
C ILE A 112 0.06 6.52 7.63
N SER A 113 0.53 5.31 7.96
CA SER A 113 0.65 4.87 9.35
C SER A 113 1.60 5.77 10.13
N PHE A 114 2.75 6.14 9.56
CA PHE A 114 3.65 7.11 10.17
C PHE A 114 2.95 8.46 10.42
N LEU A 115 2.24 9.00 9.43
CA LEU A 115 1.49 10.26 9.58
C LEU A 115 0.43 10.17 10.68
N LEU A 116 -0.26 9.04 10.79
CA LEU A 116 -1.25 8.78 11.85
C LEU A 116 -0.60 8.73 13.22
N TYR A 117 0.53 8.02 13.37
CA TYR A 117 1.25 7.98 14.64
C TYR A 117 1.83 9.34 15.05
N ALA A 118 2.29 10.14 14.07
CA ALA A 118 2.83 11.46 14.31
C ALA A 118 1.75 12.49 14.69
N SER A 119 0.69 12.57 13.89
CA SER A 119 -0.32 13.64 13.99
C SER A 119 -1.55 13.27 14.84
N GLN A 120 -1.85 11.99 15.00
CA GLN A 120 -3.11 11.48 15.57
C GLN A 120 -4.36 12.09 14.90
N SER A 121 -4.27 12.43 13.62
CA SER A 121 -5.35 13.04 12.85
C SER A 121 -5.62 12.25 11.58
N ILE A 122 -6.84 11.72 11.47
CA ILE A 122 -7.32 11.03 10.27
C ILE A 122 -7.28 11.97 9.06
N THR A 123 -7.75 13.21 9.25
CA THR A 123 -7.77 14.22 8.17
C THR A 123 -6.37 14.51 7.64
N LEU A 124 -5.38 14.69 8.54
CA LEU A 124 -4.01 14.99 8.14
C LEU A 124 -3.36 13.82 7.40
N ALA A 125 -3.62 12.59 7.84
CA ALA A 125 -3.11 11.39 7.17
C ALA A 125 -3.72 11.25 5.76
N PHE A 126 -5.02 11.51 5.63
CA PHE A 126 -5.72 11.43 4.35
C PHE A 126 -5.26 12.51 3.36
N VAL A 127 -5.17 13.77 3.81
CA VAL A 127 -4.61 14.87 3.02
C VAL A 127 -3.14 14.59 2.68
N GLY A 128 -2.39 14.01 3.61
CA GLY A 128 -1.00 13.60 3.43
C GLY A 128 -0.81 12.57 2.30
N TYR A 129 -1.78 11.70 2.04
CA TYR A 129 -1.75 10.80 0.90
C TYR A 129 -1.75 11.57 -0.43
N PHE A 130 -2.68 12.52 -0.61
CA PHE A 130 -2.78 13.29 -1.85
C PHE A 130 -1.57 14.21 -2.05
N ILE A 131 -1.16 14.91 -1.01
CA ILE A 131 0.04 15.78 -1.06
C ILE A 131 1.29 14.93 -1.30
N GLY A 132 1.42 13.79 -0.61
CA GLY A 132 2.54 12.87 -0.77
C GLY A 132 2.64 12.32 -2.20
N ASN A 133 1.51 11.98 -2.81
CA ASN A 133 1.48 11.53 -4.21
C ASN A 133 2.02 12.61 -5.16
N ILE A 134 1.56 13.86 -4.99
CA ILE A 134 2.07 15.00 -5.78
C ILE A 134 3.58 15.19 -5.52
N LEU A 135 4.01 15.21 -4.26
CA LEU A 135 5.42 15.42 -3.91
C LEU A 135 6.34 14.33 -4.45
N LEU A 136 5.91 13.06 -4.41
CA LEU A 136 6.69 11.95 -4.95
C LEU A 136 6.74 11.92 -6.48
N SER A 137 5.80 12.58 -7.16
CA SER A 137 5.81 12.72 -8.61
C SER A 137 6.68 13.88 -9.13
N LEU A 138 6.89 14.93 -8.31
CA LEU A 138 7.64 16.13 -8.72
C LEU A 138 9.08 15.83 -9.16
N PRO A 139 9.90 15.01 -8.45
CA PRO A 139 11.29 14.76 -8.88
C PRO A 139 11.40 14.23 -10.30
N ALA A 140 10.48 13.36 -10.72
CA ALA A 140 10.45 12.83 -12.07
C ALA A 140 10.14 13.87 -13.14
N LEU A 141 9.43 14.95 -12.77
CA LEU A 141 9.11 16.06 -13.70
C LEU A 141 10.29 17.01 -13.89
N PHE A 142 11.05 17.28 -12.81
CA PHE A 142 12.16 18.25 -12.84
C PHE A 142 13.49 17.64 -13.28
N PHE A 143 13.73 16.38 -12.96
CA PHE A 143 15.01 15.69 -13.20
C PHE A 143 14.82 14.50 -14.15
N LYS A 144 14.48 14.77 -15.39
CA LYS A 144 14.15 13.75 -16.40
C LYS A 144 15.32 12.81 -16.73
N ASP A 145 16.54 13.28 -16.53
CA ASP A 145 17.77 12.53 -16.85
C ASP A 145 18.18 11.51 -15.74
N ILE A 146 17.47 11.51 -14.61
CA ILE A 146 17.77 10.63 -13.48
C ILE A 146 16.68 9.57 -13.37
N ASP A 147 16.88 8.44 -14.02
CA ASP A 147 15.90 7.34 -14.11
C ASP A 147 15.36 6.87 -12.76
N ILE A 148 16.19 6.84 -11.71
CA ILE A 148 15.79 6.35 -10.39
C ILE A 148 14.69 7.22 -9.75
N LEU A 149 14.59 8.49 -10.09
CA LEU A 149 13.58 9.39 -9.55
C LEU A 149 12.17 9.10 -10.08
N HIS A 150 12.06 8.47 -11.25
CA HIS A 150 10.79 8.02 -11.80
C HIS A 150 10.14 6.91 -10.95
N TYR A 151 10.96 6.12 -10.26
CA TYR A 151 10.48 5.03 -9.39
C TYR A 151 9.96 5.52 -8.02
N LEU A 152 10.20 6.80 -7.65
CA LEU A 152 9.61 7.39 -6.45
C LEU A 152 8.09 7.57 -6.58
N ASN A 153 7.58 7.74 -7.79
CA ASN A 153 6.15 7.77 -8.03
C ASN A 153 5.57 6.35 -7.95
N LEU A 154 5.16 5.95 -6.75
CA LEU A 154 4.65 4.60 -6.48
C LEU A 154 3.38 4.27 -7.28
N GLU A 155 2.53 5.25 -7.62
CA GLU A 155 1.32 5.00 -8.43
C GLU A 155 1.66 4.69 -9.89
N PHE A 156 2.67 5.34 -10.44
CA PHE A 156 3.10 5.07 -11.81
C PHE A 156 3.63 3.65 -11.98
N GLN A 157 4.18 3.07 -10.91
CA GLN A 157 4.73 1.72 -10.92
C GLN A 157 3.68 0.61 -11.03
N TYR A 158 2.39 0.92 -10.81
CA TYR A 158 1.32 -0.10 -10.91
C TYR A 158 1.16 -0.69 -12.32
N SER A 159 1.58 0.03 -13.35
CA SER A 159 1.46 -0.38 -14.76
C SER A 159 2.76 -0.90 -15.38
N LEU A 160 3.91 -0.78 -14.71
CA LEU A 160 5.25 -0.96 -15.30
C LEU A 160 5.85 -2.37 -15.12
N VAL A 161 5.12 -3.42 -15.44
CA VAL A 161 5.66 -4.78 -15.32
C VAL A 161 6.19 -5.30 -16.65
N GLN A 162 7.16 -4.62 -17.26
CA GLN A 162 7.70 -5.06 -18.55
C GLN A 162 9.22 -5.26 -18.61
N SER A 163 10.00 -4.76 -17.64
CA SER A 163 11.45 -4.98 -17.63
C SER A 163 11.93 -5.45 -16.25
N THR A 164 12.92 -6.35 -16.26
CA THR A 164 13.54 -6.85 -15.01
C THR A 164 14.21 -5.75 -14.20
N THR A 165 14.83 -4.77 -14.86
CA THR A 165 15.47 -3.63 -14.20
C THR A 165 14.46 -2.71 -13.53
N ALA A 166 13.34 -2.39 -14.20
CA ALA A 166 12.28 -1.59 -13.64
C ALA A 166 11.64 -2.27 -12.42
N THR A 167 11.45 -3.58 -12.49
CA THR A 167 10.93 -4.40 -11.39
C THR A 167 11.82 -4.34 -10.16
N THR A 168 13.13 -4.57 -10.31
CA THR A 168 14.08 -4.54 -9.18
C THR A 168 14.17 -3.16 -8.54
N ASN A 169 14.20 -2.09 -9.33
CA ASN A 169 14.24 -0.72 -8.81
C ASN A 169 12.96 -0.39 -8.04
N THR A 170 11.79 -0.72 -8.58
CA THR A 170 10.50 -0.51 -7.90
C THR A 170 10.41 -1.28 -6.59
N LEU A 171 10.80 -2.56 -6.58
CA LEU A 171 10.82 -3.37 -5.36
C LEU A 171 11.75 -2.78 -4.30
N SER A 172 12.96 -2.37 -4.70
CA SER A 172 13.94 -1.80 -3.77
C SER A 172 13.43 -0.50 -3.15
N ILE A 173 12.80 0.37 -3.94
CA ILE A 173 12.25 1.64 -3.47
C ILE A 173 11.03 1.41 -2.58
N ALA A 174 10.11 0.53 -2.97
CA ALA A 174 8.95 0.20 -2.14
C ALA A 174 9.36 -0.39 -0.78
N LEU A 175 10.32 -1.31 -0.76
CA LEU A 175 10.88 -1.86 0.47
C LEU A 175 11.58 -0.78 1.30
N GLY A 176 12.34 0.13 0.66
CA GLY A 176 12.95 1.28 1.32
C GLY A 176 11.91 2.16 2.04
N PHE A 177 10.80 2.50 1.38
CA PHE A 177 9.70 3.24 1.99
C PHE A 177 9.08 2.49 3.18
N ILE A 178 8.81 1.20 3.04
CA ILE A 178 8.24 0.37 4.11
C ILE A 178 9.16 0.38 5.34
N LEU A 179 10.46 0.18 5.15
CA LEU A 179 11.43 0.15 6.25
C LEU A 179 11.60 1.52 6.91
N VAL A 180 11.80 2.57 6.12
CA VAL A 180 12.03 3.93 6.64
C VAL A 180 10.80 4.44 7.39
N PHE A 181 9.63 4.41 6.77
CA PHE A 181 8.41 4.92 7.40
C PHE A 181 7.88 3.99 8.49
N GLY A 182 8.10 2.68 8.38
CA GLY A 182 7.83 1.72 9.45
C GLY A 182 8.68 2.01 10.69
N PHE A 183 9.97 2.27 10.52
CA PHE A 183 10.87 2.63 11.62
C PHE A 183 10.52 4.00 12.21
N LEU A 184 10.27 5.02 11.38
CA LEU A 184 9.86 6.35 11.82
C LEU A 184 8.53 6.30 12.60
N GLY A 185 7.56 5.52 12.15
CA GLY A 185 6.30 5.31 12.85
C GLY A 185 6.49 4.69 14.23
N LEU A 186 7.34 3.66 14.33
CA LEU A 186 7.68 3.04 15.61
C LEU A 186 8.42 4.01 16.54
N ALA A 187 9.40 4.73 16.01
CA ALA A 187 10.17 5.71 16.80
C ALA A 187 9.26 6.82 17.35
N THR A 188 8.42 7.39 16.48
CA THR A 188 7.46 8.44 16.87
C THR A 188 6.50 7.94 17.95
N PHE A 189 5.98 6.73 17.80
CA PHE A 189 5.05 6.16 18.79
C PHE A 189 5.72 5.85 20.13
N LYS A 190 7.00 5.43 20.13
CA LYS A 190 7.77 5.16 21.35
C LYS A 190 8.05 6.41 22.18
N HIS A 191 8.37 7.54 21.53
CA HIS A 191 8.74 8.79 22.18
C HIS A 191 7.55 9.70 22.50
N LYS A 192 6.33 9.28 22.17
CA LYS A 192 5.15 10.08 22.43
C LYS A 192 4.79 10.06 23.92
N ASP A 193 4.59 11.23 24.51
CA ASP A 193 4.11 11.34 25.88
C ASP A 193 2.67 10.83 26.00
N LEU A 194 2.33 10.23 27.16
CA LEU A 194 1.01 9.64 27.44
C LEU A 194 -0.01 10.71 27.83
#